data_99f7969c55e1c31afb8a3c6d4d32b996
#
_entry.id   99f7969c55e1c31afb8a3c6d4d32b996
#
_cell.length_a   1.000
_cell.length_b   1.000
_cell.length_c   1.000
_cell.angle_alpha   90.00
_cell.angle_beta   90.00
_cell.angle_gamma   90.00
#
_symmetry.space_group_name_H-M   'P 1'
#
loop_
_entity.id
_entity.type
_entity.pdbx_description
1 polymer ?
#
loop_
_entity_poly.entity_id
_entity_poly.type
_entity_poly.pdbx_seq_one_letter_code
_entity_poly.pdbx_strand_id
1 'polypeptide(L)'
;IDVGRIFPFMDPDPSSSILILGLSLLASAFFSGMEMAFVASSRLQTELNAQTSLRGKIIAALSNRPQLFIASMLVGNNLALVICGMESGSLISELMFDVSGWQEAAQPMWVLATQTLITTAVVLVLAEFMPKSLFHASPNVWLHVMAYPLLLLVAVLALPAWVVMVLSKTLLRPFVGGQVQVSVESLGVS
;
A
#
# COMPACT_ATOMS: atom_id res chain seq x y z
N ILE A 1 17.27 -19.71 -14.52
CA ILE A 1 16.43 -18.69 -15.18
C ILE A 1 17.02 -17.37 -14.74
N ASP A 2 17.63 -16.65 -15.68
CA ASP A 2 18.32 -15.38 -15.42
C ASP A 2 17.27 -14.27 -15.21
N VAL A 3 16.97 -14.00 -13.94
CA VAL A 3 15.95 -13.01 -13.54
C VAL A 3 16.31 -11.61 -14.02
N GLY A 4 17.58 -11.29 -14.20
CA GLY A 4 18.07 -10.01 -14.72
C GLY A 4 17.63 -9.70 -16.16
N ARG A 5 17.29 -10.73 -16.99
CA ARG A 5 16.74 -10.50 -18.34
C ARG A 5 15.26 -10.14 -18.38
N ILE A 6 14.53 -10.42 -17.32
CA ILE A 6 13.08 -10.14 -17.22
C ILE A 6 12.85 -8.73 -16.65
N PHE A 7 13.76 -8.26 -15.80
CA PHE A 7 13.69 -6.95 -15.19
C PHE A 7 15.01 -6.20 -15.42
N PRO A 8 15.15 -5.44 -16.54
CA PRO A 8 16.38 -4.68 -16.84
C PRO A 8 16.68 -3.56 -15.84
N PHE A 9 15.81 -3.32 -14.86
CA PHE A 9 16.02 -2.40 -13.74
C PHE A 9 16.83 -2.99 -12.58
N MET A 10 17.14 -4.29 -12.63
CA MET A 10 17.93 -4.99 -11.60
C MET A 10 19.40 -5.14 -12.01
N ASP A 11 19.99 -4.09 -12.63
CA ASP A 11 21.44 -4.04 -12.76
C ASP A 11 22.05 -3.85 -11.36
N PRO A 12 23.13 -4.59 -11.04
CA PRO A 12 23.68 -4.65 -9.68
C PRO A 12 24.46 -3.41 -9.26
N ASP A 13 24.18 -2.24 -9.83
CA ASP A 13 24.78 -0.99 -9.38
C ASP A 13 24.14 -0.56 -8.05
N PRO A 14 24.91 -0.44 -6.96
CA PRO A 14 24.40 -0.06 -5.63
C PRO A 14 23.60 1.24 -5.63
N SER A 15 23.93 2.15 -6.54
CA SER A 15 23.23 3.43 -6.67
C SER A 15 21.81 3.28 -7.22
N SER A 16 21.56 2.33 -8.14
CA SER A 16 20.22 2.06 -8.68
C SER A 16 19.34 1.36 -7.64
N SER A 17 19.87 0.41 -6.89
CA SER A 17 19.16 -0.28 -5.81
C SER A 17 18.73 0.67 -4.69
N ILE A 18 19.58 1.60 -4.29
CA ILE A 18 19.24 2.62 -3.28
C ILE A 18 18.12 3.53 -3.79
N LEU A 19 18.15 3.93 -5.07
CA LEU A 19 17.12 4.77 -5.65
C LEU A 19 15.78 4.04 -5.74
N ILE A 20 15.77 2.79 -6.19
CA ILE A 20 14.55 1.97 -6.27
C ILE A 20 13.99 1.72 -4.87
N LEU A 21 14.85 1.41 -3.89
CA LEU A 21 14.46 1.28 -2.49
C LEU A 21 13.80 2.56 -1.96
N GLY A 22 14.42 3.71 -2.18
CA GLY A 22 13.86 5.00 -1.77
C GLY A 22 12.51 5.30 -2.42
N LEU A 23 12.38 5.06 -3.72
CA LEU A 23 11.12 5.25 -4.46
C LEU A 23 10.03 4.28 -3.99
N SER A 24 10.37 3.02 -3.73
CA SER A 24 9.41 2.03 -3.23
C SER A 24 8.94 2.36 -1.81
N LEU A 25 9.82 2.83 -0.93
CA LEU A 25 9.44 3.33 0.40
C LEU A 25 8.51 4.54 0.32
N LEU A 26 8.81 5.51 -0.55
CA LEU A 26 7.95 6.68 -0.76
C LEU A 26 6.59 6.30 -1.34
N ALA A 27 6.56 5.36 -2.29
CA ALA A 27 5.31 4.84 -2.86
C ALA A 27 4.47 4.13 -1.79
N SER A 28 5.08 3.25 -0.98
CA SER A 28 4.40 2.58 0.14
C SER A 28 3.87 3.59 1.16
N ALA A 29 4.67 4.57 1.55
CA ALA A 29 4.27 5.66 2.45
C ALA A 29 3.08 6.46 1.89
N PHE A 30 3.09 6.73 0.59
CA PHE A 30 1.99 7.42 -0.08
C PHE A 30 0.70 6.59 -0.05
N PHE A 31 0.73 5.32 -0.47
CA PHE A 31 -0.46 4.46 -0.48
C PHE A 31 -1.01 4.25 0.92
N SER A 32 -0.15 3.95 1.88
CA SER A 32 -0.49 3.75 3.30
C SER A 32 -1.09 5.02 3.92
N GLY A 33 -0.48 6.19 3.67
CA GLY A 33 -0.97 7.47 4.14
C GLY A 33 -2.30 7.87 3.51
N MET A 34 -2.47 7.70 2.19
CA MET A 34 -3.71 8.03 1.48
C MET A 34 -4.87 7.12 1.88
N GLU A 35 -4.62 5.85 2.15
CA GLU A 35 -5.61 4.94 2.74
C GLU A 35 -6.13 5.50 4.07
N MET A 36 -5.22 5.90 4.96
CA MET A 36 -5.58 6.46 6.26
C MET A 36 -6.30 7.80 6.15
N ALA A 37 -5.85 8.69 5.26
CA ALA A 37 -6.52 9.96 4.99
C ALA A 37 -7.96 9.74 4.50
N PHE A 38 -8.16 8.76 3.63
CA PHE A 38 -9.49 8.45 3.12
C PHE A 38 -10.43 7.92 4.22
N VAL A 39 -9.95 7.00 5.05
CA VAL A 39 -10.74 6.43 6.15
C VAL A 39 -11.06 7.48 7.22
N ALA A 40 -10.12 8.40 7.51
CA ALA A 40 -10.28 9.46 8.50
C ALA A 40 -11.03 10.70 7.97
N SER A 41 -11.31 10.78 6.66
CA SER A 41 -11.97 11.94 6.05
C SER A 41 -13.45 12.04 6.41
N SER A 42 -13.95 13.28 6.53
CA SER A 42 -15.37 13.55 6.75
C SER A 42 -16.15 13.51 5.43
N ARG A 43 -17.17 12.67 5.34
CA ARG A 43 -18.07 12.61 4.18
C ARG A 43 -18.75 13.95 3.90
N LEU A 44 -19.23 14.61 4.94
CA LEU A 44 -19.89 15.92 4.81
C LEU A 44 -18.97 16.94 4.17
N GLN A 45 -17.72 17.01 4.62
CA GLN A 45 -16.75 17.96 4.08
C GLN A 45 -16.35 17.62 2.64
N THR A 46 -16.32 16.34 2.29
CA THR A 46 -16.08 15.88 0.92
C THR A 46 -17.22 16.32 -0.01
N GLU A 47 -18.47 16.20 0.42
CA GLU A 47 -19.65 16.62 -0.36
C GLU A 47 -19.70 18.15 -0.54
N LEU A 48 -19.39 18.91 0.49
CA LEU A 48 -19.31 20.38 0.39
C LEU A 48 -18.22 20.82 -0.58
N ASN A 49 -17.05 20.20 -0.52
CA ASN A 49 -15.94 20.50 -1.42
C ASN A 49 -16.25 20.08 -2.88
N ALA A 50 -17.09 19.08 -3.08
CA ALA A 50 -17.51 18.65 -4.42
C ALA A 50 -18.32 19.73 -5.15
N GLN A 51 -19.04 20.57 -4.42
CA GLN A 51 -19.82 21.68 -5.01
C GLN A 51 -18.96 22.83 -5.48
N THR A 52 -17.77 23.00 -4.89
CA THR A 52 -16.92 24.19 -5.06
C THR A 52 -15.70 23.95 -5.94
N SER A 53 -15.21 22.71 -6.08
CA SER A 53 -13.95 22.45 -6.80
C SER A 53 -13.95 21.13 -7.59
N LEU A 54 -13.16 21.11 -8.69
CA LEU A 54 -12.92 19.88 -9.47
C LEU A 54 -12.26 18.78 -8.63
N ARG A 55 -11.31 19.15 -7.77
CA ARG A 55 -10.64 18.21 -6.85
C ARG A 55 -11.64 17.57 -5.89
N GLY A 56 -12.56 18.37 -5.35
CA GLY A 56 -13.65 17.88 -4.51
C GLY A 56 -14.55 16.89 -5.25
N LYS A 57 -14.88 17.15 -6.52
CA LYS A 57 -15.66 16.21 -7.36
C LYS A 57 -14.94 14.87 -7.55
N ILE A 58 -13.62 14.89 -7.77
CA ILE A 58 -12.81 13.67 -7.88
C ILE A 58 -12.88 12.88 -6.57
N ILE A 59 -12.66 13.53 -5.43
CA ILE A 59 -12.67 12.86 -4.13
C ILE A 59 -14.06 12.30 -3.83
N ALA A 60 -15.13 13.04 -4.11
CA ALA A 60 -16.51 12.57 -3.96
C ALA A 60 -16.79 11.34 -4.86
N ALA A 61 -16.32 11.36 -6.10
CA ALA A 61 -16.46 10.21 -7.00
C ALA A 61 -15.72 8.96 -6.48
N LEU A 62 -14.53 9.13 -5.90
CA LEU A 62 -13.78 8.04 -5.25
C LEU A 62 -14.50 7.57 -3.97
N SER A 63 -15.08 8.50 -3.20
CA SER A 63 -15.83 8.20 -1.96
C SER A 63 -17.12 7.43 -2.22
N ASN A 64 -17.69 7.52 -3.42
CA ASN A 64 -18.83 6.70 -3.83
C ASN A 64 -18.48 5.22 -4.08
N ARG A 65 -17.19 4.90 -4.20
CA ARG A 65 -16.68 3.53 -4.38
C ARG A 65 -15.58 3.20 -3.36
N PRO A 66 -15.88 3.23 -2.06
CA PRO A 66 -14.89 3.13 -1.00
C PRO A 66 -14.10 1.80 -1.05
N GLN A 67 -14.78 0.70 -1.37
CA GLN A 67 -14.15 -0.62 -1.47
C GLN A 67 -13.10 -0.68 -2.58
N LEU A 68 -13.39 -0.09 -3.75
CA LEU A 68 -12.43 -0.04 -4.85
C LEU A 68 -11.23 0.83 -4.49
N PHE A 69 -11.48 1.98 -3.85
CA PHE A 69 -10.42 2.88 -3.41
C PHE A 69 -9.47 2.19 -2.44
N ILE A 70 -10.02 1.63 -1.35
CA ILE A 70 -9.21 0.95 -0.31
C ILE A 70 -8.46 -0.25 -0.91
N ALA A 71 -9.12 -1.06 -1.77
CA ALA A 71 -8.46 -2.17 -2.43
C ALA A 71 -7.32 -1.71 -3.36
N SER A 72 -7.49 -0.59 -4.08
CA SER A 72 -6.43 -0.02 -4.93
C SER A 72 -5.23 0.45 -4.09
N MET A 73 -5.47 1.15 -2.98
CA MET A 73 -4.40 1.58 -2.07
C MET A 73 -3.66 0.40 -1.47
N LEU A 74 -4.40 -0.63 -1.04
CA LEU A 74 -3.83 -1.86 -0.47
C LEU A 74 -2.96 -2.61 -1.51
N VAL A 75 -3.44 -2.76 -2.74
CA VAL A 75 -2.67 -3.41 -3.82
C VAL A 75 -1.40 -2.61 -4.13
N GLY A 76 -1.52 -1.28 -4.26
CA GLY A 76 -0.38 -0.40 -4.50
C GLY A 76 0.66 -0.46 -3.38
N ASN A 77 0.22 -0.43 -2.13
CA ASN A 77 1.09 -0.56 -0.96
C ASN A 77 1.83 -1.90 -0.95
N ASN A 78 1.13 -3.01 -1.16
CA ASN A 78 1.76 -4.33 -1.17
C ASN A 78 2.76 -4.48 -2.33
N LEU A 79 2.45 -3.94 -3.52
CA LEU A 79 3.39 -3.94 -4.65
C LEU A 79 4.67 -3.16 -4.30
N ALA A 80 4.52 -1.98 -3.72
CA ALA A 80 5.64 -1.15 -3.27
C ALA A 80 6.48 -1.86 -2.19
N LEU A 81 5.84 -2.52 -1.23
CA LEU A 81 6.52 -3.28 -0.18
C LEU A 81 7.29 -4.49 -0.72
N VAL A 82 6.76 -5.19 -1.72
CA VAL A 82 7.48 -6.31 -2.38
C VAL A 82 8.75 -5.81 -3.03
N ILE A 83 8.68 -4.71 -3.81
CA ILE A 83 9.87 -4.09 -4.43
C ILE A 83 10.86 -3.65 -3.35
N CYS A 84 10.39 -2.99 -2.30
CA CYS A 84 11.20 -2.58 -1.17
C CYS A 84 11.91 -3.76 -0.50
N GLY A 85 11.20 -4.87 -0.31
CA GLY A 85 11.75 -6.09 0.30
C GLY A 85 12.85 -6.74 -0.56
N MET A 86 12.67 -6.75 -1.87
CA MET A 86 13.66 -7.30 -2.81
C MET A 86 14.94 -6.46 -2.78
N GLU A 87 14.83 -5.14 -2.90
CA GLU A 87 15.98 -4.24 -2.93
C GLU A 87 16.69 -4.14 -1.57
N SER A 88 15.94 -4.10 -0.46
CA SER A 88 16.56 -4.08 0.87
C SER A 88 17.32 -5.37 1.17
N GLY A 89 16.84 -6.51 0.70
CA GLY A 89 17.54 -7.79 0.83
C GLY A 89 18.89 -7.77 0.14
N SER A 90 18.96 -7.32 -1.11
CA SER A 90 20.21 -7.23 -1.87
C SER A 90 21.22 -6.28 -1.23
N LEU A 91 20.81 -5.07 -0.88
CA LEU A 91 21.69 -4.05 -0.28
C LEU A 91 22.23 -4.46 1.09
N ILE A 92 21.41 -5.06 1.95
CA ILE A 92 21.86 -5.50 3.26
C ILE A 92 22.81 -6.71 3.13
N SER A 93 22.53 -7.62 2.20
CA SER A 93 23.44 -8.72 1.90
C SER A 93 24.82 -8.20 1.47
N GLU A 94 24.86 -7.29 0.51
CA GLU A 94 26.11 -6.70 0.02
C GLU A 94 26.89 -6.00 1.15
N LEU A 95 26.21 -5.18 1.96
CA LEU A 95 26.81 -4.51 3.11
C LEU A 95 27.35 -5.50 4.14
N MET A 96 26.62 -6.57 4.44
CA MET A 96 27.04 -7.59 5.39
C MET A 96 28.21 -8.41 4.88
N PHE A 97 28.29 -8.69 3.55
CA PHE A 97 29.44 -9.37 2.95
C PHE A 97 30.69 -8.50 2.99
N ASP A 98 30.57 -7.23 2.65
CA ASP A 98 31.71 -6.31 2.66
C ASP A 98 32.30 -6.14 4.06
N VAL A 99 31.45 -6.08 5.09
CA VAL A 99 31.85 -5.94 6.49
C VAL A 99 32.37 -7.24 7.11
N SER A 100 31.76 -8.41 6.78
CA SER A 100 32.04 -9.68 7.45
C SER A 100 32.99 -10.62 6.69
N GLY A 101 33.18 -10.38 5.40
CA GLY A 101 34.01 -11.24 4.53
C GLY A 101 33.39 -12.63 4.29
N TRP A 102 32.10 -12.82 4.54
CA TRP A 102 31.44 -14.11 4.35
C TRP A 102 31.00 -14.31 2.89
N GLN A 103 31.12 -15.54 2.41
CA GLN A 103 30.59 -15.90 1.08
C GLN A 103 29.07 -16.13 1.15
N GLU A 104 28.37 -15.73 0.10
CA GLU A 104 26.91 -15.77 0.01
C GLU A 104 26.28 -17.15 0.34
N ALA A 105 26.99 -18.24 -0.04
CA ALA A 105 26.55 -19.62 0.21
C ALA A 105 26.65 -20.09 1.68
N ALA A 106 27.27 -19.29 2.57
CA ALA A 106 27.59 -19.69 3.94
C ALA A 106 26.95 -18.79 5.01
N GLN A 107 25.92 -18.03 4.67
CA GLN A 107 25.25 -17.13 5.65
C GLN A 107 24.58 -17.93 6.78
N PRO A 108 24.95 -17.68 8.02
CA PRO A 108 24.25 -18.28 9.15
C PRO A 108 22.80 -17.78 9.23
N MET A 109 21.90 -18.65 9.63
CA MET A 109 20.47 -18.36 9.74
C MET A 109 20.13 -17.13 10.60
N TRP A 110 20.94 -16.85 11.62
CA TRP A 110 20.76 -15.69 12.48
C TRP A 110 21.02 -14.35 11.76
N VAL A 111 21.90 -14.32 10.74
CA VAL A 111 22.13 -13.12 9.90
C VAL A 111 20.90 -12.78 9.10
N LEU A 112 20.31 -13.77 8.42
CA LEU A 112 19.07 -13.60 7.68
C LEU A 112 17.92 -13.15 8.60
N ALA A 113 17.82 -13.74 9.80
CA ALA A 113 16.82 -13.34 10.77
C ALA A 113 16.99 -11.90 11.24
N THR A 114 18.22 -11.48 11.53
CA THR A 114 18.53 -10.12 11.97
C THR A 114 18.27 -9.12 10.85
N GLN A 115 18.68 -9.41 9.62
CA GLN A 115 18.41 -8.61 8.43
C GLN A 115 16.92 -8.40 8.24
N THR A 116 16.14 -9.48 8.25
CA THR A 116 14.68 -9.43 8.09
C THR A 116 14.05 -8.59 9.19
N LEU A 117 14.47 -8.75 10.44
CA LEU A 117 13.94 -8.01 11.58
C LEU A 117 14.20 -6.51 11.44
N ILE A 118 15.44 -6.12 11.11
CA ILE A 118 15.83 -4.71 10.92
C ILE A 118 15.04 -4.09 9.77
N THR A 119 15.02 -4.77 8.60
CA THR A 119 14.27 -4.29 7.43
C THR A 119 12.79 -4.11 7.75
N THR A 120 12.18 -5.10 8.41
CA THR A 120 10.77 -5.03 8.78
C THR A 120 10.50 -3.86 9.74
N ALA A 121 11.37 -3.64 10.73
CA ALA A 121 11.23 -2.52 11.66
C ALA A 121 11.34 -1.16 10.95
N VAL A 122 12.30 -1.01 10.04
CA VAL A 122 12.49 0.23 9.25
C VAL A 122 11.28 0.49 8.35
N VAL A 123 10.85 -0.52 7.61
CA VAL A 123 9.67 -0.43 6.72
C VAL A 123 8.41 -0.11 7.51
N LEU A 124 8.17 -0.80 8.63
CA LEU A 124 7.01 -0.58 9.48
C LEU A 124 6.93 0.87 9.97
N VAL A 125 8.05 1.43 10.42
CA VAL A 125 8.09 2.80 10.93
C VAL A 125 7.98 3.82 9.81
N LEU A 126 8.81 3.71 8.75
CA LEU A 126 8.94 4.74 7.72
C LEU A 126 7.86 4.66 6.64
N ALA A 127 7.46 3.46 6.23
CA ALA A 127 6.51 3.26 5.13
C ALA A 127 5.06 3.08 5.60
N GLU A 128 4.83 2.73 6.87
CA GLU A 128 3.47 2.50 7.37
C GLU A 128 3.09 3.41 8.53
N PHE A 129 3.78 3.34 9.67
CA PHE A 129 3.35 4.03 10.89
C PHE A 129 3.43 5.56 10.75
N MET A 130 4.59 6.08 10.31
CA MET A 130 4.81 7.52 10.20
C MET A 130 3.87 8.18 9.16
N PRO A 131 3.72 7.64 7.94
CA PRO A 131 2.78 8.19 6.97
C PRO A 131 1.32 8.13 7.44
N LYS A 132 0.86 7.01 8.01
CA LYS A 132 -0.50 6.90 8.55
C LYS A 132 -0.78 7.95 9.61
N SER A 133 0.15 8.16 10.53
CA SER A 133 0.02 9.19 11.57
C SER A 133 -0.04 10.61 10.99
N LEU A 134 0.86 10.92 10.03
CA LEU A 134 0.93 12.23 9.39
C LEU A 134 -0.34 12.55 8.59
N PHE A 135 -0.82 11.62 7.79
CA PHE A 135 -1.99 11.81 6.93
C PHE A 135 -3.30 11.82 7.73
N HIS A 136 -3.34 11.10 8.85
CA HIS A 136 -4.46 11.13 9.78
C HIS A 136 -4.65 12.53 10.43
N ALA A 137 -3.57 13.26 10.68
CA ALA A 137 -3.64 14.58 11.31
C ALA A 137 -4.40 15.63 10.47
N SER A 138 -4.37 15.53 9.13
CA SER A 138 -5.03 16.46 8.22
C SER A 138 -5.60 15.76 6.98
N PRO A 139 -6.56 14.83 7.12
CA PRO A 139 -6.97 13.93 6.07
C PRO A 139 -7.55 14.64 4.84
N ASN A 140 -8.38 15.65 5.03
CA ASN A 140 -9.02 16.36 3.93
C ASN A 140 -8.04 17.21 3.11
N VAL A 141 -6.99 17.75 3.75
CA VAL A 141 -5.94 18.52 3.06
C VAL A 141 -5.16 17.59 2.12
N TRP A 142 -4.72 16.44 2.61
CA TRP A 142 -3.96 15.47 1.83
C TRP A 142 -4.76 14.92 0.65
N LEU A 143 -6.01 14.54 0.87
CA LEU A 143 -6.91 14.11 -0.21
C LEU A 143 -7.07 15.19 -1.29
N HIS A 144 -7.23 16.44 -0.87
CA HIS A 144 -7.46 17.55 -1.81
C HIS A 144 -6.20 17.88 -2.64
N VAL A 145 -5.04 17.88 -1.99
CA VAL A 145 -3.74 18.12 -2.67
C VAL A 145 -3.43 17.00 -3.65
N MET A 146 -3.67 15.75 -3.25
CA MET A 146 -3.32 14.55 -4.01
C MET A 146 -4.46 14.01 -4.90
N ALA A 147 -5.54 14.78 -5.11
CA ALA A 147 -6.73 14.32 -5.85
C ALA A 147 -6.42 13.81 -7.28
N TYR A 148 -5.57 14.52 -8.03
CA TYR A 148 -5.21 14.13 -9.39
C TYR A 148 -4.32 12.87 -9.46
N PRO A 149 -3.17 12.80 -8.77
CA PRO A 149 -2.38 11.57 -8.76
C PRO A 149 -3.16 10.38 -8.18
N LEU A 150 -4.02 10.63 -7.21
CA LEU A 150 -4.86 9.60 -6.62
C LEU A 150 -5.85 9.01 -7.62
N LEU A 151 -6.52 9.86 -8.43
CA LEU A 151 -7.41 9.41 -9.49
C LEU A 151 -6.66 8.53 -10.51
N LEU A 152 -5.47 8.96 -10.95
CA LEU A 152 -4.65 8.21 -11.88
C LEU A 152 -4.26 6.84 -11.32
N LEU A 153 -3.77 6.81 -10.07
CA LEU A 153 -3.35 5.57 -9.42
C LEU A 153 -4.51 4.61 -9.20
N VAL A 154 -5.65 5.11 -8.74
CA VAL A 154 -6.86 4.26 -8.60
C VAL A 154 -7.31 3.72 -9.96
N ALA A 155 -7.26 4.52 -11.03
CA ALA A 155 -7.61 4.06 -12.38
C ALA A 155 -6.66 2.95 -12.88
N VAL A 156 -5.36 3.10 -12.68
CA VAL A 156 -4.34 2.09 -13.05
C VAL A 156 -4.50 0.81 -12.21
N LEU A 157 -4.70 0.96 -10.91
CA LEU A 157 -4.82 -0.17 -9.98
C LEU A 157 -6.23 -0.74 -9.91
N ALA A 158 -7.22 -0.14 -10.59
CA ALA A 158 -8.61 -0.60 -10.56
C ALA A 158 -8.78 -2.06 -10.99
N LEU A 159 -8.01 -2.50 -11.98
CA LEU A 159 -8.11 -3.85 -12.51
C LEU A 159 -7.62 -4.90 -11.49
N PRO A 160 -6.38 -4.84 -10.95
CA PRO A 160 -5.95 -5.77 -9.91
C PRO A 160 -6.77 -5.63 -8.62
N ALA A 161 -7.17 -4.42 -8.22
CA ALA A 161 -8.03 -4.20 -7.07
C ALA A 161 -9.41 -4.85 -7.23
N TRP A 162 -9.98 -4.81 -8.43
CA TRP A 162 -11.24 -5.48 -8.73
C TRP A 162 -11.11 -7.01 -8.58
N VAL A 163 -10.02 -7.59 -9.07
CA VAL A 163 -9.74 -9.05 -8.92
C VAL A 163 -9.69 -9.41 -7.43
N VAL A 164 -8.95 -8.65 -6.62
CA VAL A 164 -8.87 -8.88 -5.17
C VAL A 164 -10.23 -8.77 -4.50
N MET A 165 -11.05 -7.77 -4.87
CA MET A 165 -12.41 -7.61 -4.33
C MET A 165 -13.34 -8.78 -4.70
N VAL A 166 -13.29 -9.25 -5.94
CA VAL A 166 -14.09 -10.40 -6.39
C VAL A 166 -13.69 -11.66 -5.65
N LEU A 167 -12.38 -11.90 -5.53
CA LEU A 167 -11.83 -13.04 -4.80
C LEU A 167 -12.26 -13.01 -3.33
N SER A 168 -12.11 -11.87 -2.67
CA SER A 168 -12.53 -11.67 -1.27
C SER A 168 -14.04 -11.94 -1.08
N LYS A 169 -14.88 -11.39 -1.95
CA LYS A 169 -16.33 -11.63 -1.89
C LYS A 169 -16.68 -13.10 -2.08
N THR A 170 -15.99 -13.78 -3.00
CA THR A 170 -16.23 -15.20 -3.28
C THR A 170 -15.82 -16.08 -2.09
N LEU A 171 -14.65 -15.79 -1.49
CA LEU A 171 -14.15 -16.51 -0.32
C LEU A 171 -14.99 -16.28 0.94
N LEU A 172 -15.51 -15.06 1.11
CA LEU A 172 -16.33 -14.71 2.29
C LEU A 172 -17.79 -15.13 2.17
N ARG A 173 -18.26 -15.43 0.95
CA ARG A 173 -19.65 -15.80 0.70
C ARG A 173 -20.18 -16.94 1.57
N PRO A 174 -19.43 -18.05 1.81
CA PRO A 174 -19.89 -19.13 2.70
C PRO A 174 -19.96 -18.73 4.17
N PHE A 175 -19.19 -17.73 4.61
CA PHE A 175 -19.15 -17.28 6.01
C PHE A 175 -20.15 -16.17 6.35
N VAL A 176 -20.57 -15.38 5.36
CA VAL A 176 -21.49 -14.22 5.54
C VAL A 176 -22.94 -14.61 5.27
N GLY A 177 -23.20 -15.72 4.59
CA GLY A 177 -24.55 -16.18 4.20
C GLY A 177 -25.50 -16.48 5.37
N GLY A 178 -25.02 -16.50 6.62
CA GLY A 178 -25.84 -16.76 7.81
C GLY A 178 -26.25 -15.53 8.63
N GLN A 179 -25.60 -14.39 8.43
CA GLN A 179 -25.82 -13.23 9.32
C GLN A 179 -26.71 -12.12 8.75
N VAL A 180 -26.93 -12.09 7.43
CA VAL A 180 -27.72 -11.01 6.81
C VAL A 180 -29.23 -11.21 7.00
N GLN A 181 -29.69 -12.44 7.21
CA GLN A 181 -31.14 -12.68 7.44
C GLN A 181 -31.61 -12.34 8.87
N VAL A 182 -30.72 -12.39 9.85
CA VAL A 182 -31.11 -12.12 11.26
C VAL A 182 -31.32 -10.63 11.53
N SER A 183 -30.67 -9.74 10.76
CA SER A 183 -30.73 -8.29 11.00
C SER A 183 -31.98 -7.61 10.45
N VAL A 184 -32.68 -8.20 9.48
CA VAL A 184 -33.91 -7.64 8.89
C VAL A 184 -35.11 -8.03 9.72
N GLU A 185 -35.11 -9.21 10.30
CA GLU A 185 -36.22 -9.73 11.11
C GLU A 185 -36.27 -9.09 12.52
N SER A 186 -35.14 -8.61 13.02
CA SER A 186 -35.05 -7.91 14.33
C SER A 186 -35.45 -6.43 14.27
N LEU A 187 -35.63 -5.85 13.09
CA LEU A 187 -36.07 -4.45 12.93
C LEU A 187 -37.61 -4.29 12.81
N GLY A 188 -38.37 -5.38 12.93
CA GLY A 188 -39.79 -5.37 13.22
C GLY A 188 -40.63 -4.27 12.52
N VAL A 189 -40.52 -4.12 11.21
CA VAL A 189 -41.40 -3.24 10.44
C VAL A 189 -42.52 -4.09 9.91
N SER A 190 -43.61 -4.16 10.70
CA SER A 190 -44.95 -4.55 10.26
C SER A 190 -45.68 -3.31 9.73
#